data_fa4750d7b143d9d8aa1854ae1a69c1e6
#
_entry.id   fa4750d7b143d9d8aa1854ae1a69c1e6
#
_cell.length_a   1.000
_cell.length_b   1.000
_cell.length_c   1.000
_cell.angle_alpha   90.00
_cell.angle_beta   90.00
_cell.angle_gamma   90.00
#
_symmetry.space_group_name_H-M   'P 1'
#
loop_
_entity.id
_entity.type
_entity.pdbx_description
1 polymer ?
#
loop_
_entity_poly.entity_id
_entity_poly.type
_entity_poly.pdbx_seq_one_letter_code
_entity_poly.pdbx_strand_id
1 'polypeptide(L)'
;MKKLLFGAMLLALAISVPIPTMAQVSVQIGIPLPPPITYSAPPETVLLPGTGVYAAPDVAVDLFFFGGCWWRPWNGRWYRSQDYRSGWGYYNGIPSFYGRIPSGWRDDYRNNRWNGRPWNHQRVPHAQLKEIHQRNVREEPRHGGSEGRR
;
A
#
# COMPACT_ATOMS: atom_id res chain seq x y z
N MET A 1 57.15 59.75 -16.12
CA MET A 1 55.94 59.41 -16.94
C MET A 1 55.38 58.13 -16.41
N LYS A 2 54.39 58.25 -15.57
CA LYS A 2 53.78 57.11 -14.84
C LYS A 2 52.48 56.77 -15.49
N LYS A 3 52.40 55.59 -16.08
CA LYS A 3 51.13 55.07 -16.64
C LYS A 3 50.41 54.24 -15.60
N LEU A 4 49.30 54.76 -15.07
CA LEU A 4 48.40 54.09 -14.19
C LEU A 4 47.51 53.16 -15.02
N LEU A 5 47.66 51.86 -14.78
CA LEU A 5 46.73 50.84 -15.27
C LEU A 5 45.65 50.61 -14.20
N PHE A 6 44.43 51.10 -14.51
CA PHE A 6 43.24 50.78 -13.73
C PHE A 6 42.76 49.40 -14.15
N GLY A 7 42.96 48.41 -13.31
CA GLY A 7 42.32 47.11 -13.46
C GLY A 7 40.91 47.16 -12.91
N ALA A 8 39.95 47.12 -13.82
CA ALA A 8 38.56 46.98 -13.43
C ALA A 8 38.25 45.54 -13.03
N MET A 9 38.11 45.34 -11.72
CA MET A 9 37.70 44.08 -11.14
C MET A 9 36.16 43.98 -11.24
N LEU A 10 35.67 43.24 -12.21
CA LEU A 10 34.26 42.96 -12.39
C LEU A 10 33.86 41.83 -11.39
N LEU A 11 33.27 42.24 -10.26
CA LEU A 11 32.67 41.33 -9.29
C LEU A 11 31.36 40.82 -9.82
N ALA A 12 31.33 39.61 -10.38
CA ALA A 12 30.11 38.97 -10.80
C ALA A 12 29.37 38.44 -9.57
N LEU A 13 28.37 39.15 -9.09
CA LEU A 13 27.45 38.74 -8.06
C LEU A 13 26.50 37.67 -8.65
N ALA A 14 26.79 36.40 -8.40
CA ALA A 14 25.86 35.30 -8.72
C ALA A 14 24.66 35.37 -7.79
N ILE A 15 23.57 35.96 -8.24
CA ILE A 15 22.29 35.93 -7.53
C ILE A 15 21.72 34.51 -7.70
N SER A 16 21.89 33.68 -6.67
CA SER A 16 21.22 32.39 -6.56
C SER A 16 19.74 32.65 -6.26
N VAL A 17 18.92 32.68 -7.31
CA VAL A 17 17.47 32.69 -7.16
C VAL A 17 17.05 31.28 -6.73
N PRO A 18 16.46 31.07 -5.53
CA PRO A 18 15.89 29.79 -5.19
C PRO A 18 14.73 29.53 -6.13
N ILE A 19 14.88 28.55 -7.01
CA ILE A 19 13.76 28.04 -7.81
C ILE A 19 12.80 27.36 -6.82
N PRO A 20 11.54 27.83 -6.67
CA PRO A 20 10.58 27.09 -5.87
C PRO A 20 10.38 25.73 -6.53
N THR A 21 10.85 24.69 -5.85
CA THR A 21 10.50 23.32 -6.18
C THR A 21 8.98 23.22 -5.96
N MET A 22 8.23 23.34 -7.03
CA MET A 22 6.82 23.02 -7.04
C MET A 22 6.72 21.54 -6.68
N ALA A 23 6.53 21.26 -5.38
CA ALA A 23 6.04 19.97 -4.96
C ALA A 23 4.75 19.76 -5.76
N GLN A 24 4.79 18.84 -6.71
CA GLN A 24 3.64 18.48 -7.51
C GLN A 24 2.66 17.78 -6.56
N VAL A 25 1.87 18.59 -5.88
CA VAL A 25 0.69 18.11 -5.16
C VAL A 25 -0.26 17.71 -6.27
N SER A 26 -0.29 16.42 -6.58
CA SER A 26 -1.35 15.84 -7.40
C SER A 26 -2.64 15.94 -6.61
N VAL A 27 -3.27 17.09 -6.66
CA VAL A 27 -4.62 17.29 -6.17
C VAL A 27 -5.51 16.47 -7.09
N GLN A 28 -5.81 15.25 -6.72
CA GLN A 28 -6.92 14.50 -7.30
C GLN A 28 -8.21 15.24 -6.89
N ILE A 29 -8.55 16.22 -7.69
CA ILE A 29 -9.75 17.04 -7.49
C ILE A 29 -10.95 16.09 -7.59
N GLY A 30 -11.60 15.80 -6.47
CA GLY A 30 -12.93 15.20 -6.44
C GLY A 30 -13.08 13.83 -5.76
N ILE A 31 -12.02 13.09 -5.44
CA ILE A 31 -12.17 11.79 -4.74
C ILE A 31 -11.72 11.96 -3.29
N PRO A 32 -12.65 11.97 -2.31
CA PRO A 32 -12.27 12.11 -0.91
C PRO A 32 -11.47 10.87 -0.46
N LEU A 33 -10.42 11.11 0.32
CA LEU A 33 -9.65 10.04 0.94
C LEU A 33 -10.36 9.57 2.22
N PRO A 34 -10.20 8.27 2.56
CA PRO A 34 -10.77 7.74 3.78
C PRO A 34 -10.10 8.37 5.01
N PRO A 35 -10.86 8.59 6.11
CA PRO A 35 -10.30 9.13 7.33
C PRO A 35 -9.21 8.22 7.89
N PRO A 36 -8.23 8.76 8.64
CA PRO A 36 -7.24 7.95 9.33
C PRO A 36 -7.90 6.91 10.23
N ILE A 37 -7.31 5.71 10.29
CA ILE A 37 -7.71 4.70 11.27
C ILE A 37 -6.82 4.88 12.49
N THR A 38 -7.42 4.98 13.67
CA THR A 38 -6.66 4.97 14.92
C THR A 38 -6.38 3.53 15.32
N TYR A 39 -5.13 3.23 15.55
CA TYR A 39 -4.66 1.91 16.00
C TYR A 39 -4.14 2.03 17.42
N SER A 40 -4.62 1.18 18.33
CA SER A 40 -4.05 1.04 19.68
C SER A 40 -2.73 0.27 19.66
N ALA A 41 -2.57 -0.61 18.68
CA ALA A 41 -1.37 -1.38 18.40
C ALA A 41 -1.28 -1.66 16.89
N PRO A 42 -0.10 -2.00 16.35
CA PRO A 42 0.02 -2.45 14.97
C PRO A 42 -0.93 -3.62 14.69
N PRO A 43 -1.64 -3.65 13.54
CA PRO A 43 -2.63 -4.69 13.27
C PRO A 43 -1.98 -6.06 13.13
N GLU A 44 -2.55 -7.04 13.81
CA GLU A 44 -2.34 -8.44 13.51
C GLU A 44 -3.38 -8.91 12.51
N THR A 45 -3.01 -9.85 11.68
CA THR A 45 -3.88 -10.37 10.63
C THR A 45 -4.05 -11.87 10.74
N VAL A 46 -5.07 -12.39 10.07
CA VAL A 46 -5.28 -13.83 9.88
C VAL A 46 -5.44 -14.12 8.39
N LEU A 47 -4.87 -15.23 7.94
CA LEU A 47 -5.06 -15.69 6.57
C LEU A 47 -6.48 -16.26 6.41
N LEU A 48 -7.26 -15.70 5.51
CA LEU A 48 -8.57 -16.23 5.14
C LEU A 48 -8.42 -17.47 4.25
N PRO A 49 -8.95 -18.64 4.65
CA PRO A 49 -8.69 -19.89 3.96
C PRO A 49 -9.08 -19.87 2.48
N GLY A 50 -8.19 -20.32 1.61
CA GLY A 50 -8.43 -20.44 0.16
C GLY A 50 -8.45 -19.11 -0.61
N THR A 51 -8.16 -17.97 0.03
CA THR A 51 -8.24 -16.65 -0.62
C THR A 51 -6.88 -16.02 -0.91
N GLY A 52 -5.86 -16.37 -0.14
CA GLY A 52 -4.57 -15.70 -0.15
C GLY A 52 -4.61 -14.30 0.48
N VAL A 53 -5.71 -13.92 1.13
CA VAL A 53 -5.93 -12.61 1.74
C VAL A 53 -5.70 -12.69 3.23
N TYR A 54 -4.98 -11.72 3.78
CA TYR A 54 -4.85 -11.53 5.22
C TYR A 54 -5.82 -10.43 5.65
N ALA A 55 -6.65 -10.72 6.64
CA ALA A 55 -7.61 -9.77 7.19
C ALA A 55 -7.23 -9.37 8.61
N ALA A 56 -7.45 -8.12 8.99
CA ALA A 56 -7.22 -7.62 10.35
C ALA A 56 -8.52 -7.66 11.17
N PRO A 57 -8.74 -8.69 12.01
CA PRO A 57 -10.03 -8.90 12.67
C PRO A 57 -10.32 -7.89 13.78
N ASP A 58 -9.29 -7.35 14.41
CA ASP A 58 -9.40 -6.45 15.57
C ASP A 58 -9.53 -4.97 15.19
N VAL A 59 -9.48 -4.66 13.89
CA VAL A 59 -9.68 -3.30 13.38
C VAL A 59 -11.16 -3.08 13.12
N ALA A 60 -11.68 -1.93 13.53
CA ALA A 60 -13.12 -1.62 13.44
C ALA A 60 -13.67 -1.57 12.01
N VAL A 61 -12.79 -1.32 11.04
CA VAL A 61 -13.13 -1.30 9.60
C VAL A 61 -12.53 -2.51 8.91
N ASP A 62 -13.06 -2.85 7.74
CA ASP A 62 -12.44 -3.88 6.92
C ASP A 62 -11.07 -3.42 6.44
N LEU A 63 -10.05 -4.19 6.80
CA LEU A 63 -8.67 -3.94 6.45
C LEU A 63 -8.03 -5.26 6.02
N PHE A 64 -7.55 -5.30 4.80
CA PHE A 64 -7.00 -6.50 4.18
C PHE A 64 -5.58 -6.24 3.69
N PHE A 65 -4.75 -7.28 3.67
CA PHE A 65 -3.47 -7.28 2.98
C PHE A 65 -3.48 -8.34 1.88
N PHE A 66 -3.23 -7.90 0.65
CA PHE A 66 -3.18 -8.75 -0.52
C PHE A 66 -2.27 -8.15 -1.60
N GLY A 67 -1.49 -9.00 -2.26
CA GLY A 67 -0.61 -8.56 -3.35
C GLY A 67 0.42 -7.50 -2.93
N GLY A 68 0.92 -7.57 -1.69
CA GLY A 68 1.91 -6.62 -1.16
C GLY A 68 1.33 -5.27 -0.73
N CYS A 69 0.04 -5.08 -0.83
CA CYS A 69 -0.64 -3.83 -0.46
C CYS A 69 -1.69 -4.05 0.62
N TRP A 70 -1.95 -2.99 1.38
CA TRP A 70 -3.10 -2.87 2.25
C TRP A 70 -4.29 -2.34 1.47
N TRP A 71 -5.49 -2.82 1.80
CA TRP A 71 -6.75 -2.52 1.13
C TRP A 71 -7.83 -2.25 2.14
N ARG A 72 -8.65 -1.23 1.87
CA ARG A 72 -9.84 -0.92 2.69
C ARG A 72 -10.96 -0.36 1.82
N PRO A 73 -12.21 -0.76 2.08
CA PRO A 73 -13.37 -0.09 1.53
C PRO A 73 -13.72 1.15 2.36
N TRP A 74 -14.21 2.19 1.72
CA TRP A 74 -14.78 3.35 2.38
C TRP A 74 -15.74 4.09 1.43
N ASN A 75 -16.96 4.40 1.91
CA ASN A 75 -18.01 5.06 1.13
C ASN A 75 -18.25 4.43 -0.26
N GLY A 76 -18.34 3.11 -0.31
CA GLY A 76 -18.57 2.38 -1.56
C GLY A 76 -17.40 2.38 -2.55
N ARG A 77 -16.23 2.86 -2.12
CA ARG A 77 -15.00 2.90 -2.91
C ARG A 77 -13.91 2.08 -2.27
N TRP A 78 -12.91 1.71 -3.08
CA TRP A 78 -11.75 0.98 -2.62
C TRP A 78 -10.50 1.85 -2.60
N TYR A 79 -9.68 1.62 -1.59
CA TYR A 79 -8.41 2.30 -1.41
C TYR A 79 -7.32 1.29 -1.13
N ARG A 80 -6.12 1.58 -1.63
CA ARG A 80 -4.93 0.76 -1.37
C ARG A 80 -3.78 1.61 -0.87
N SER A 81 -2.88 0.99 -0.11
CA SER A 81 -1.66 1.62 0.39
C SER A 81 -0.53 0.61 0.58
N GLN A 82 0.70 1.09 0.59
CA GLN A 82 1.87 0.33 1.02
C GLN A 82 2.02 0.29 2.55
N ASP A 83 1.31 1.17 3.26
CA ASP A 83 1.32 1.27 4.73
C ASP A 83 -0.12 1.31 5.26
N TYR A 84 -0.41 0.53 6.30
CA TYR A 84 -1.75 0.45 6.88
C TYR A 84 -2.21 1.75 7.54
N ARG A 85 -1.29 2.64 7.90
CA ARG A 85 -1.58 3.91 8.60
C ARG A 85 -1.87 5.06 7.66
N SER A 86 -1.21 5.10 6.48
CA SER A 86 -1.19 6.27 5.62
C SER A 86 -0.98 5.92 4.15
N GLY A 87 -0.93 6.94 3.28
CA GLY A 87 -0.64 6.75 1.86
C GLY A 87 -1.77 6.09 1.08
N TRP A 88 -3.01 6.21 1.56
CA TRP A 88 -4.18 5.64 0.91
C TRP A 88 -4.46 6.34 -0.42
N GLY A 89 -4.42 5.57 -1.50
CA GLY A 89 -4.79 6.01 -2.84
C GLY A 89 -6.07 5.33 -3.30
N TYR A 90 -6.90 6.06 -4.02
CA TYR A 90 -8.11 5.52 -4.63
C TYR A 90 -7.77 4.40 -5.61
N TYR A 91 -8.56 3.34 -5.58
CA TYR A 91 -8.50 2.24 -6.53
C TYR A 91 -9.81 2.20 -7.33
N ASN A 92 -9.71 2.29 -8.65
CA ASN A 92 -10.86 2.25 -9.52
C ASN A 92 -11.36 0.82 -9.69
N GLY A 93 -12.52 0.53 -9.12
CA GLY A 93 -13.16 -0.78 -9.15
C GLY A 93 -13.11 -1.55 -7.84
N ILE A 94 -13.48 -2.82 -7.91
CA ILE A 94 -13.47 -3.76 -6.78
C ILE A 94 -12.24 -4.64 -6.91
N PRO A 95 -11.41 -4.80 -5.84
CA PRO A 95 -10.25 -5.69 -5.89
C PRO A 95 -10.66 -7.13 -6.22
N SER A 96 -9.92 -7.79 -7.09
CA SER A 96 -10.24 -9.15 -7.58
C SER A 96 -10.36 -10.20 -6.48
N PHE A 97 -9.70 -9.99 -5.35
CA PHE A 97 -9.76 -10.90 -4.21
C PHE A 97 -11.09 -10.78 -3.43
N TYR A 98 -11.75 -9.62 -3.47
CA TYR A 98 -12.87 -9.32 -2.57
C TYR A 98 -14.08 -10.25 -2.79
N GLY A 99 -14.36 -10.64 -4.02
CA GLY A 99 -15.42 -11.60 -4.32
C GLY A 99 -15.25 -12.99 -3.70
N ARG A 100 -14.06 -13.30 -3.19
CA ARG A 100 -13.76 -14.57 -2.50
C ARG A 100 -13.92 -14.48 -0.99
N ILE A 101 -14.21 -13.30 -0.45
CA ILE A 101 -14.38 -13.07 0.98
C ILE A 101 -15.86 -13.07 1.32
N PRO A 102 -16.37 -14.00 2.13
CA PRO A 102 -17.74 -13.96 2.63
C PRO A 102 -17.98 -12.69 3.43
N SER A 103 -19.15 -12.08 3.30
CA SER A 103 -19.54 -10.88 4.06
C SER A 103 -19.52 -11.11 5.58
N GLY A 104 -19.77 -12.35 6.02
CA GLY A 104 -19.73 -12.77 7.43
C GLY A 104 -18.36 -13.24 7.93
N TRP A 105 -17.24 -12.97 7.24
CA TRP A 105 -15.94 -13.48 7.60
C TRP A 105 -15.50 -13.19 9.06
N ARG A 106 -15.95 -12.06 9.63
CA ARG A 106 -15.66 -11.70 11.02
C ARG A 106 -16.40 -12.59 12.03
N ASP A 107 -17.62 -12.99 11.71
CA ASP A 107 -18.39 -13.92 12.52
C ASP A 107 -17.79 -15.33 12.42
N ASP A 108 -17.39 -15.73 11.22
CA ASP A 108 -16.63 -16.96 11.01
C ASP A 108 -15.34 -16.98 11.85
N TYR A 109 -14.59 -15.87 11.84
CA TYR A 109 -13.39 -15.71 12.67
C TYR A 109 -13.69 -15.86 14.18
N ARG A 110 -14.70 -15.15 14.68
CA ARG A 110 -15.07 -15.22 16.13
C ARG A 110 -15.52 -16.61 16.55
N ASN A 111 -16.14 -17.35 15.65
CA ASN A 111 -16.65 -18.69 15.90
C ASN A 111 -15.64 -19.80 15.55
N ASN A 112 -14.41 -19.46 15.18
CA ASN A 112 -13.37 -20.41 14.73
C ASN A 112 -13.88 -21.33 13.60
N ARG A 113 -14.62 -20.78 12.67
CA ARG A 113 -15.21 -21.50 11.53
C ARG A 113 -14.92 -20.77 10.23
N TRP A 114 -14.87 -21.52 9.14
CA TRP A 114 -14.80 -21.00 7.78
C TRP A 114 -15.67 -21.85 6.88
N ASN A 115 -16.71 -21.23 6.31
CA ASN A 115 -17.71 -21.96 5.51
C ASN A 115 -18.24 -23.22 6.24
N GLY A 116 -18.55 -23.10 7.52
CA GLY A 116 -19.09 -24.18 8.36
C GLY A 116 -18.07 -25.22 8.84
N ARG A 117 -16.80 -25.11 8.44
CA ARG A 117 -15.71 -26.03 8.88
C ARG A 117 -14.87 -25.40 9.99
N PRO A 118 -14.26 -26.20 10.88
CA PRO A 118 -13.33 -25.67 11.88
C PRO A 118 -12.19 -24.91 11.21
N TRP A 119 -11.89 -23.73 11.75
CA TRP A 119 -10.79 -22.88 11.26
C TRP A 119 -9.82 -22.57 12.40
N ASN A 120 -8.69 -23.25 12.38
CA ASN A 120 -7.59 -22.98 13.30
C ASN A 120 -6.72 -21.85 12.73
N HIS A 121 -7.13 -20.60 12.94
CA HIS A 121 -6.40 -19.46 12.44
C HIS A 121 -5.19 -19.12 13.32
N GLN A 122 -4.12 -18.68 12.67
CA GLN A 122 -2.93 -18.14 13.32
C GLN A 122 -2.84 -16.65 13.05
N ARG A 123 -2.45 -15.90 14.07
CA ARG A 123 -2.21 -14.46 13.92
C ARG A 123 -0.85 -14.21 13.28
N VAL A 124 -0.82 -13.33 12.32
CA VAL A 124 0.37 -12.90 11.59
C VAL A 124 0.57 -11.40 11.81
N PRO A 125 1.67 -11.00 12.48
CA PRO A 125 2.00 -9.59 12.66
C PRO A 125 2.19 -8.90 11.30
N HIS A 126 1.75 -7.66 11.18
CA HIS A 126 1.87 -6.87 9.95
C HIS A 126 3.30 -6.78 9.41
N ALA A 127 4.30 -6.78 10.30
CA ALA A 127 5.71 -6.73 9.91
C ALA A 127 6.16 -7.93 9.06
N GLN A 128 5.54 -9.10 9.27
CA GLN A 128 5.86 -10.32 8.53
C GLN A 128 5.18 -10.41 7.16
N LEU A 129 4.12 -9.64 6.93
CA LEU A 129 3.32 -9.77 5.71
C LEU A 129 4.10 -9.46 4.44
N LYS A 130 4.98 -8.48 4.48
CA LYS A 130 5.82 -8.12 3.31
C LYS A 130 6.82 -9.22 2.98
N GLU A 131 7.41 -9.83 4.00
CA GLU A 131 8.35 -10.96 3.81
C GLU A 131 7.65 -12.18 3.24
N ILE A 132 6.47 -12.51 3.80
CA ILE A 132 5.64 -13.60 3.29
C ILE A 132 5.28 -13.36 1.82
N HIS A 133 4.83 -12.15 1.50
CA HIS A 133 4.50 -11.80 0.12
C HIS A 133 5.71 -11.94 -0.82
N GLN A 134 6.87 -11.42 -0.42
CA GLN A 134 8.09 -11.52 -1.23
C GLN A 134 8.54 -12.97 -1.44
N ARG A 135 8.36 -13.82 -0.42
CA ARG A 135 8.65 -15.26 -0.52
C ARG A 135 7.72 -15.93 -1.53
N ASN A 136 6.43 -15.71 -1.40
CA ASN A 136 5.42 -16.28 -2.29
C ASN A 136 5.67 -15.90 -3.76
N VAL A 137 6.00 -14.63 -4.02
CA VAL A 137 6.35 -14.15 -5.38
C VAL A 137 7.60 -14.83 -5.95
N ARG A 138 8.57 -15.16 -5.10
CA ARG A 138 9.79 -15.88 -5.55
C ARG A 138 9.52 -17.35 -5.84
N GLU A 139 8.60 -17.96 -5.09
CA GLU A 139 8.27 -19.38 -5.20
C GLU A 139 7.26 -19.67 -6.33
N GLU A 140 6.56 -18.64 -6.84
CA GLU A 140 5.75 -18.81 -8.04
C GLU A 140 6.64 -19.18 -9.23
N PRO A 141 6.45 -20.37 -9.85
CA PRO A 141 7.25 -20.77 -11.00
C PRO A 141 7.06 -19.74 -12.11
N ARG A 142 8.17 -19.24 -12.66
CA ARG A 142 8.17 -18.41 -13.87
C ARG A 142 7.70 -19.26 -15.04
N HIS A 143 6.40 -19.46 -15.16
CA HIS A 143 5.80 -20.02 -16.36
C HIS A 143 5.80 -18.97 -17.45
N GLY A 144 6.71 -19.10 -18.39
CA GLY A 144 6.66 -18.27 -19.59
C GLY A 144 8.01 -18.02 -20.21
N GLY A 145 8.49 -18.96 -20.96
CA GLY A 145 9.69 -18.70 -21.76
C GLY A 145 10.23 -19.92 -22.49
N SER A 146 9.38 -20.68 -23.18
CA SER A 146 9.87 -21.55 -24.24
C SER A 146 8.75 -21.84 -25.23
N GLU A 147 8.55 -20.91 -26.15
CA GLU A 147 7.96 -21.29 -27.42
C GLU A 147 8.50 -20.38 -28.50
N GLY A 148 9.24 -20.92 -29.41
CA GLY A 148 9.58 -20.22 -30.62
C GLY A 148 10.92 -20.57 -31.20
N ARG A 149 11.16 -21.82 -31.56
CA ARG A 149 12.10 -22.14 -32.63
C ARG A 149 11.70 -23.42 -33.32
N ARG A 150 10.94 -23.30 -34.36
CA ARG A 150 11.05 -24.13 -35.58
C ARG A 150 10.55 -23.31 -36.78
#